data_ca47ddde6746eec92b310a2b3eb57d09
#
_entry.id   ca47ddde6746eec92b310a2b3eb57d09
#
_cell.length_a   1.000
_cell.length_b   1.000
_cell.length_c   1.000
_cell.angle_alpha   90.00
_cell.angle_beta   90.00
_cell.angle_gamma   90.00
#
_symmetry.space_group_name_H-M   'P 1'
#
loop_
_entity.id
_entity.type
_entity.pdbx_description
1 polymer ?
#
loop_
_entity_poly.entity_id
_entity_poly.type
_entity_poly.pdbx_seq_one_letter_code
_entity_poly.pdbx_strand_id
1 'polypeptide(L)'
;MFTYSAICDVPEETLLHVTALLHAHRREIGTRAGRRAGTARTQAKLVLRWFRDDAPIRLLAFEAELPISTSYRYLHEAIDVIAEQTPELHDVLDRAKREQWSHLTLDGTLIEIDRVNERAEAGHHLWYSGKHKTQGGNVQILADPGGFPVWSSEVEPGSVHDITAARAHCLGALYKAAADGVPTLTDKGYEGAGIGVHSPVKGRDLDVANRSYNTLLTATRAIGERANAELKERWRCLRRIRLCPTRIGQIVAAAIVLSTLQRGNY
;
A
#
# COMPACT_ATOMS: atom_id res chain seq x y z
N MET A 1 -6.38 9.41 37.48
CA MET A 1 -6.02 8.92 36.12
C MET A 1 -5.25 7.62 36.32
N PHE A 2 -5.65 6.54 35.65
CA PHE A 2 -4.88 5.28 35.71
C PHE A 2 -4.08 5.12 34.42
N THR A 3 -2.89 4.54 34.53
CA THR A 3 -1.99 4.30 33.41
C THR A 3 -2.34 2.94 32.79
N TYR A 4 -2.48 2.89 31.47
CA TYR A 4 -2.70 1.68 30.70
C TYR A 4 -1.50 1.45 29.77
N SER A 5 -0.91 0.25 29.83
CA SER A 5 0.19 -0.14 28.93
C SER A 5 -0.39 -0.93 27.77
N ALA A 6 -0.29 -0.42 26.55
CA ALA A 6 -0.68 -1.14 25.35
C ALA A 6 0.50 -1.94 24.80
N ILE A 7 0.23 -3.20 24.41
CA ILE A 7 1.18 -4.03 23.65
C ILE A 7 0.93 -3.76 22.16
N CYS A 8 1.98 -3.35 21.45
CA CYS A 8 1.94 -3.25 19.99
C CYS A 8 2.35 -4.61 19.42
N ASP A 9 1.45 -5.24 18.65
CA ASP A 9 1.71 -6.52 17.97
C ASP A 9 2.57 -6.30 16.71
N VAL A 10 3.81 -5.90 16.92
CA VAL A 10 4.87 -5.74 15.92
C VAL A 10 6.16 -6.33 16.50
N PRO A 11 6.88 -7.19 15.74
CA PRO A 11 8.13 -7.78 16.18
C PRO A 11 9.17 -6.72 16.57
N GLU A 12 9.96 -7.01 17.61
CA GLU A 12 11.03 -6.11 18.07
C GLU A 12 12.05 -5.84 16.96
N GLU A 13 12.32 -6.81 16.11
CA GLU A 13 13.23 -6.68 14.96
C GLU A 13 12.75 -5.62 13.97
N THR A 14 11.42 -5.57 13.69
CA THR A 14 10.84 -4.51 12.87
C THR A 14 11.04 -3.14 13.54
N LEU A 15 10.86 -3.03 14.85
CA LEU A 15 11.11 -1.81 15.60
C LEU A 15 12.59 -1.39 15.51
N LEU A 16 13.51 -2.33 15.65
CA LEU A 16 14.95 -2.07 15.55
C LEU A 16 15.33 -1.63 14.14
N HIS A 17 14.79 -2.28 13.11
CA HIS A 17 15.04 -1.91 11.71
C HIS A 17 14.56 -0.49 11.40
N VAL A 18 13.30 -0.16 11.73
CA VAL A 18 12.76 1.20 11.55
C VAL A 18 13.55 2.23 12.35
N THR A 19 14.00 1.88 13.57
CA THR A 19 14.87 2.75 14.38
C THR A 19 16.19 3.04 13.66
N ALA A 20 16.80 2.01 13.04
CA ALA A 20 18.05 2.15 12.31
C ALA A 20 17.89 3.04 11.05
N LEU A 21 16.80 2.86 10.28
CA LEU A 21 16.48 3.70 9.13
C LEU A 21 16.35 5.18 9.53
N LEU A 22 15.56 5.47 10.56
CA LEU A 22 15.39 6.82 11.08
C LEU A 22 16.70 7.43 11.61
N HIS A 23 17.55 6.58 12.18
CA HIS A 23 18.86 7.02 12.66
C HIS A 23 19.80 7.36 11.49
N ALA A 24 19.77 6.57 10.42
CA ALA A 24 20.52 6.82 9.19
C ALA A 24 20.07 8.12 8.52
N HIS A 25 18.77 8.29 8.34
CA HIS A 25 18.17 9.52 7.79
C HIS A 25 18.56 10.77 8.60
N ARG A 26 18.50 10.71 9.95
CA ARG A 26 18.92 11.83 10.80
C ARG A 26 20.39 12.21 10.62
N ARG A 27 21.27 11.26 10.34
CA ARG A 27 22.69 11.52 10.04
C ARG A 27 22.85 12.17 8.67
N GLU A 28 22.13 11.67 7.68
CA GLU A 28 22.14 12.18 6.31
C GLU A 28 21.74 13.65 6.24
N ILE A 29 20.64 14.02 6.91
CA ILE A 29 20.18 15.41 6.98
C ILE A 29 20.96 16.28 7.99
N GLY A 30 22.07 15.78 8.54
CA GLY A 30 22.94 16.53 9.45
C GLY A 30 22.31 16.90 10.80
N THR A 31 21.39 16.08 11.32
CA THR A 31 20.76 16.35 12.63
C THR A 31 21.81 16.26 13.75
N ARG A 32 22.05 17.34 14.47
CA ARG A 32 22.95 17.37 15.63
C ARG A 32 22.33 16.61 16.82
N ALA A 33 23.20 15.96 17.61
CA ALA A 33 22.79 15.29 18.85
C ALA A 33 22.03 16.24 19.78
N GLY A 34 20.95 15.74 20.41
CA GLY A 34 20.13 16.51 21.37
C GLY A 34 19.19 17.56 20.73
N ARG A 35 19.16 17.71 19.40
CA ARG A 35 18.27 18.68 18.72
C ARG A 35 16.85 18.18 18.45
N ARG A 36 16.61 16.90 18.59
CA ARG A 36 15.28 16.28 18.42
C ARG A 36 14.62 16.06 19.77
N ALA A 37 13.33 16.38 19.88
CA ALA A 37 12.54 16.21 21.10
C ALA A 37 12.41 14.73 21.53
N GLY A 38 12.47 13.78 20.57
CA GLY A 38 12.44 12.36 20.83
C GLY A 38 13.54 11.60 20.10
N THR A 39 13.91 10.42 20.62
CA THR A 39 14.88 9.52 20.00
C THR A 39 14.34 8.91 18.70
N ALA A 40 15.18 8.32 17.86
CA ALA A 40 14.75 7.55 16.69
C ALA A 40 13.85 6.37 17.11
N ARG A 41 14.16 5.72 18.24
CA ARG A 41 13.33 4.63 18.78
C ARG A 41 11.93 5.13 19.24
N THR A 42 11.84 6.31 19.85
CA THR A 42 10.57 6.93 20.21
C THR A 42 9.73 7.21 18.97
N GLN A 43 10.34 7.74 17.92
CA GLN A 43 9.69 8.00 16.63
C GLN A 43 9.25 6.68 15.96
N ALA A 44 10.08 5.64 15.96
CA ALA A 44 9.75 4.31 15.42
C ALA A 44 8.55 3.69 16.15
N LYS A 45 8.50 3.76 17.50
CA LYS A 45 7.34 3.29 18.29
C LYS A 45 6.07 4.05 17.92
N LEU A 46 6.14 5.37 17.79
CA LEU A 46 5.01 6.21 17.43
C LEU A 46 4.44 5.80 16.06
N VAL A 47 5.29 5.68 15.04
CA VAL A 47 4.84 5.36 13.68
C VAL A 47 4.31 3.92 13.57
N LEU A 48 4.98 2.93 14.18
CA LEU A 48 4.53 1.53 14.14
C LEU A 48 3.17 1.35 14.84
N ARG A 49 2.93 2.03 15.96
CA ARG A 49 1.62 2.05 16.60
C ARG A 49 0.55 2.73 15.76
N TRP A 50 0.91 3.82 15.06
CA TRP A 50 -0.01 4.46 14.13
C TRP A 50 -0.38 3.51 13.00
N PHE A 51 0.58 2.84 12.37
CA PHE A 51 0.31 1.85 11.32
C PHE A 51 -0.52 0.68 11.84
N ARG A 52 -0.10 0.07 12.94
CA ARG A 52 -0.67 -1.18 13.44
C ARG A 52 -2.06 -1.01 14.06
N ASP A 53 -2.24 0.05 14.86
CA ASP A 53 -3.42 0.21 15.71
C ASP A 53 -4.38 1.30 15.22
N ASP A 54 -4.00 2.12 14.22
CA ASP A 54 -4.70 3.35 13.83
C ASP A 54 -4.89 4.29 15.03
N ALA A 55 -3.92 4.31 15.94
CA ALA A 55 -4.00 5.09 17.16
C ALA A 55 -3.99 6.59 16.85
N PRO A 56 -4.89 7.39 17.47
CA PRO A 56 -4.92 8.83 17.26
C PRO A 56 -3.60 9.48 17.60
N ILE A 57 -3.12 10.39 16.75
CA ILE A 57 -1.81 11.05 16.95
C ILE A 57 -1.72 11.80 18.29
N ARG A 58 -2.85 12.30 18.82
CA ARG A 58 -2.89 12.93 20.14
C ARG A 58 -2.54 11.97 21.27
N LEU A 59 -3.02 10.72 21.17
CA LEU A 59 -2.70 9.68 22.15
C LEU A 59 -1.21 9.30 22.04
N LEU A 60 -0.72 9.08 20.82
CA LEU A 60 0.68 8.74 20.58
C LEU A 60 1.63 9.86 21.01
N ALA A 61 1.24 11.12 20.83
CA ALA A 61 1.98 12.28 21.28
C ALA A 61 2.09 12.30 22.83
N PHE A 62 0.96 12.05 23.50
CA PHE A 62 0.92 11.98 24.96
C PHE A 62 1.81 10.86 25.51
N GLU A 63 1.71 9.64 24.96
CA GLU A 63 2.51 8.49 25.36
C GLU A 63 4.01 8.67 25.10
N ALA A 64 4.35 9.39 24.02
CA ALA A 64 5.72 9.69 23.65
C ALA A 64 6.30 10.94 24.36
N GLU A 65 5.49 11.62 25.19
CA GLU A 65 5.83 12.90 25.84
C GLU A 65 6.29 13.98 24.84
N LEU A 66 5.64 14.02 23.66
CA LEU A 66 5.96 14.94 22.56
C LEU A 66 4.82 15.92 22.30
N PRO A 67 5.15 17.16 21.83
CA PRO A 67 4.13 18.04 21.29
C PRO A 67 3.41 17.40 20.09
N ILE A 68 2.10 17.63 19.95
CA ILE A 68 1.26 17.08 18.86
C ILE A 68 1.85 17.45 17.48
N SER A 69 2.28 18.68 17.27
CA SER A 69 2.89 19.15 16.03
C SER A 69 4.20 18.41 15.69
N THR A 70 5.01 18.12 16.71
CA THR A 70 6.24 17.33 16.56
C THR A 70 5.89 15.88 16.20
N SER A 71 4.85 15.31 16.79
CA SER A 71 4.40 13.95 16.51
C SER A 71 3.88 13.80 15.09
N TYR A 72 3.14 14.75 14.55
CA TYR A 72 2.77 14.80 13.13
C TYR A 72 3.99 14.84 12.22
N ARG A 73 4.94 15.72 12.50
CA ARG A 73 6.18 15.82 11.72
C ARG A 73 6.99 14.52 11.77
N TYR A 74 7.06 13.87 12.93
CA TYR A 74 7.74 12.57 13.10
C TYR A 74 7.03 11.46 12.34
N LEU A 75 5.69 11.47 12.32
CA LEU A 75 4.91 10.52 11.55
C LEU A 75 5.16 10.68 10.05
N HIS A 76 5.08 11.90 9.52
CA HIS A 76 5.31 12.16 8.10
C HIS A 76 6.74 11.79 7.67
N GLU A 77 7.75 12.24 8.43
CA GLU A 77 9.15 11.90 8.17
C GLU A 77 9.39 10.38 8.18
N ALA A 78 8.80 9.66 9.13
CA ALA A 78 8.97 8.21 9.20
C ALA A 78 8.24 7.48 8.06
N ILE A 79 7.06 7.94 7.63
CA ILE A 79 6.39 7.41 6.44
C ILE A 79 7.28 7.53 5.22
N ASP A 80 7.88 8.72 5.00
CA ASP A 80 8.76 8.97 3.85
C ASP A 80 9.99 8.05 3.89
N VAL A 81 10.70 8.01 5.01
CA VAL A 81 11.90 7.17 5.19
C VAL A 81 11.62 5.67 5.01
N ILE A 82 10.46 5.19 5.44
CA ILE A 82 10.08 3.79 5.25
C ILE A 82 9.67 3.54 3.80
N ALA A 83 8.87 4.44 3.20
CA ALA A 83 8.43 4.31 1.81
C ALA A 83 9.58 4.34 0.81
N GLU A 84 10.65 5.08 1.07
CA GLU A 84 11.89 5.11 0.27
C GLU A 84 12.59 3.74 0.17
N GLN A 85 12.25 2.78 1.05
CA GLN A 85 12.77 1.41 0.98
C GLN A 85 11.95 0.51 0.05
N THR A 86 10.88 1.03 -0.55
CA THR A 86 10.04 0.25 -1.49
C THR A 86 10.82 0.02 -2.78
N PRO A 87 10.89 -1.22 -3.29
CA PRO A 87 11.53 -1.49 -4.57
C PRO A 87 10.78 -0.79 -5.70
N GLU A 88 11.51 -0.33 -6.70
CA GLU A 88 10.94 0.19 -7.93
C GLU A 88 10.18 -0.91 -8.68
N LEU A 89 9.18 -0.53 -9.48
CA LEU A 89 8.38 -1.49 -10.25
C LEU A 89 9.27 -2.41 -11.10
N HIS A 90 10.27 -1.85 -11.78
CA HIS A 90 11.18 -2.61 -12.62
C HIS A 90 12.00 -3.64 -11.83
N ASP A 91 12.45 -3.32 -10.62
CA ASP A 91 13.19 -4.25 -9.76
C ASP A 91 12.32 -5.45 -9.35
N VAL A 92 11.03 -5.19 -9.08
CA VAL A 92 10.05 -6.25 -8.78
C VAL A 92 9.84 -7.16 -10.00
N LEU A 93 9.70 -6.59 -11.19
CA LEU A 93 9.50 -7.36 -12.43
C LEU A 93 10.75 -8.18 -12.79
N ASP A 94 11.93 -7.62 -12.62
CA ASP A 94 13.21 -8.32 -12.83
C ASP A 94 13.39 -9.46 -11.81
N ARG A 95 12.96 -9.26 -10.56
CA ARG A 95 12.90 -10.34 -9.57
C ARG A 95 11.93 -11.42 -9.99
N ALA A 96 10.72 -11.06 -10.41
CA ALA A 96 9.70 -12.02 -10.87
C ALA A 96 10.23 -12.91 -12.02
N LYS A 97 10.95 -12.31 -12.97
CA LYS A 97 11.60 -13.02 -14.06
C LYS A 97 12.71 -13.96 -13.57
N ARG A 98 13.61 -13.47 -12.71
CA ARG A 98 14.71 -14.29 -12.16
C ARG A 98 14.23 -15.49 -11.35
N GLU A 99 13.18 -15.27 -10.54
CA GLU A 99 12.58 -16.29 -9.67
C GLU A 99 11.54 -17.14 -10.41
N GLN A 100 11.34 -16.90 -11.72
CA GLN A 100 10.39 -17.63 -12.58
C GLN A 100 8.97 -17.65 -12.00
N TRP A 101 8.46 -16.51 -11.57
CA TRP A 101 7.09 -16.42 -11.09
C TRP A 101 6.11 -16.78 -12.19
N SER A 102 5.14 -17.59 -11.86
CA SER A 102 4.11 -18.04 -12.81
C SER A 102 3.20 -16.91 -13.31
N HIS A 103 3.00 -15.91 -12.48
CA HIS A 103 2.17 -14.74 -12.76
C HIS A 103 2.37 -13.65 -11.71
N LEU A 104 1.82 -12.46 -11.98
CA LEU A 104 1.56 -11.41 -11.02
C LEU A 104 0.04 -11.23 -10.90
N THR A 105 -0.44 -10.78 -9.74
CA THR A 105 -1.83 -10.33 -9.59
C THR A 105 -1.86 -8.83 -9.42
N LEU A 106 -2.62 -8.13 -10.26
CA LEU A 106 -2.85 -6.69 -10.14
C LEU A 106 -4.28 -6.45 -9.67
N ASP A 107 -4.43 -5.65 -8.62
CA ASP A 107 -5.74 -5.24 -8.10
C ASP A 107 -5.70 -3.78 -7.63
N GLY A 108 -6.77 -3.04 -7.93
CA GLY A 108 -6.99 -1.69 -7.45
C GLY A 108 -7.70 -1.71 -6.10
N THR A 109 -7.13 -1.03 -5.11
CA THR A 109 -7.76 -0.91 -3.80
C THR A 109 -8.09 0.54 -3.48
N LEU A 110 -9.32 0.78 -3.02
CA LEU A 110 -9.71 2.07 -2.47
C LEU A 110 -9.32 2.14 -1.00
N ILE A 111 -8.47 3.09 -0.65
CA ILE A 111 -8.16 3.44 0.75
C ILE A 111 -9.09 4.57 1.15
N GLU A 112 -9.98 4.31 2.11
CA GLU A 112 -10.96 5.30 2.56
C GLU A 112 -10.30 6.50 3.24
N ILE A 113 -10.94 7.66 3.06
CA ILE A 113 -10.55 8.92 3.71
C ILE A 113 -11.75 9.57 4.38
N ASP A 114 -11.49 10.54 5.25
CA ASP A 114 -12.52 11.46 5.70
C ASP A 114 -12.99 12.35 4.54
N ARG A 115 -14.19 12.93 4.67
CA ARG A 115 -14.79 13.72 3.60
C ARG A 115 -13.92 14.94 3.25
N VAL A 116 -13.50 15.03 1.99
CA VAL A 116 -12.76 16.16 1.42
C VAL A 116 -13.66 16.87 0.41
N ASN A 117 -13.73 18.18 0.46
CA ASN A 117 -14.57 18.98 -0.45
C ASN A 117 -13.76 19.49 -1.66
N GLU A 118 -12.93 18.65 -2.24
CA GLU A 118 -12.21 18.94 -3.47
C GLU A 118 -13.01 18.47 -4.67
N ARG A 119 -13.09 19.32 -5.71
CA ARG A 119 -13.84 19.01 -6.93
C ARG A 119 -12.91 18.95 -8.13
N ALA A 120 -13.22 18.01 -9.03
CA ALA A 120 -12.61 17.99 -10.35
C ALA A 120 -13.13 19.16 -11.21
N GLU A 121 -12.44 19.48 -12.29
CA GLU A 121 -12.87 20.50 -13.27
C GLU A 121 -14.29 20.25 -13.79
N ALA A 122 -14.69 19.00 -13.95
CA ALA A 122 -16.05 18.58 -14.33
C ALA A 122 -17.10 18.71 -13.19
N GLY A 123 -16.74 19.27 -12.02
CA GLY A 123 -17.63 19.62 -10.93
C GLY A 123 -17.98 18.48 -9.96
N HIS A 124 -17.62 17.22 -10.21
CA HIS A 124 -17.83 16.11 -9.28
C HIS A 124 -16.79 16.11 -8.17
N HIS A 125 -17.07 15.41 -7.05
CA HIS A 125 -16.11 15.25 -5.97
C HIS A 125 -14.93 14.39 -6.43
N LEU A 126 -13.73 14.96 -6.40
CA LEU A 126 -12.50 14.34 -6.93
C LEU A 126 -12.21 12.99 -6.26
N TRP A 127 -12.30 12.93 -4.94
CA TRP A 127 -11.98 11.73 -4.17
C TRP A 127 -13.14 10.74 -4.02
N TYR A 128 -14.33 11.01 -4.59
CA TYR A 128 -15.49 10.15 -4.44
C TYR A 128 -15.50 9.01 -5.45
N SER A 129 -15.49 7.77 -4.95
CA SER A 129 -15.65 6.57 -5.77
C SER A 129 -17.11 6.20 -5.95
N GLY A 130 -17.63 6.28 -7.16
CA GLY A 130 -18.97 5.82 -7.51
C GLY A 130 -19.16 4.31 -7.36
N LYS A 131 -18.07 3.52 -7.52
CA LYS A 131 -18.06 2.05 -7.35
C LYS A 131 -18.24 1.68 -5.87
N HIS A 132 -17.52 2.35 -4.97
CA HIS A 132 -17.50 2.05 -3.53
C HIS A 132 -18.44 2.94 -2.71
N LYS A 133 -19.04 3.98 -3.31
CA LYS A 133 -19.96 4.94 -2.66
C LYS A 133 -19.36 5.62 -1.44
N THR A 134 -18.05 5.82 -1.43
CA THR A 134 -17.31 6.49 -0.37
C THR A 134 -16.16 7.32 -0.95
N GLN A 135 -15.57 8.20 -0.15
CA GLN A 135 -14.37 8.94 -0.54
C GLN A 135 -13.12 8.13 -0.20
N GLY A 136 -12.15 8.15 -1.10
CA GLY A 136 -10.90 7.43 -0.93
C GLY A 136 -9.91 7.70 -2.05
N GLY A 137 -8.70 7.21 -1.88
CA GLY A 137 -7.67 7.16 -2.92
C GLY A 137 -7.57 5.77 -3.51
N ASN A 138 -7.46 5.69 -4.83
CA ASN A 138 -7.26 4.45 -5.57
C ASN A 138 -5.76 4.18 -5.71
N VAL A 139 -5.30 3.02 -5.26
CA VAL A 139 -3.91 2.57 -5.36
C VAL A 139 -3.90 1.21 -6.04
N GLN A 140 -3.02 1.06 -7.03
CA GLN A 140 -2.79 -0.23 -7.70
C GLN A 140 -1.78 -1.03 -6.88
N ILE A 141 -2.08 -2.30 -6.59
CA ILE A 141 -1.21 -3.20 -5.84
C ILE A 141 -0.87 -4.40 -6.70
N LEU A 142 0.42 -4.71 -6.82
CA LEU A 142 0.92 -5.96 -7.39
C LEU A 142 1.21 -6.94 -6.27
N ALA A 143 0.74 -8.17 -6.44
CA ALA A 143 1.06 -9.29 -5.57
C ALA A 143 1.83 -10.39 -6.31
N ASP A 144 2.70 -11.09 -5.58
CA ASP A 144 3.40 -12.28 -6.05
C ASP A 144 2.44 -13.47 -6.21
N PRO A 145 2.86 -14.62 -6.79
CA PRO A 145 2.00 -15.80 -6.93
C PRO A 145 1.51 -16.37 -5.59
N GLY A 146 2.19 -16.09 -4.50
CA GLY A 146 1.78 -16.45 -3.13
C GLY A 146 0.76 -15.49 -2.51
N GLY A 147 0.39 -14.42 -3.23
CA GLY A 147 -0.57 -13.44 -2.75
C GLY A 147 0.05 -12.39 -1.81
N PHE A 148 1.36 -12.21 -1.82
CA PHE A 148 1.99 -11.17 -1.02
C PHE A 148 2.14 -9.87 -1.82
N PRO A 149 1.75 -8.70 -1.26
CA PRO A 149 1.91 -7.42 -1.93
C PRO A 149 3.39 -7.06 -2.05
N VAL A 150 3.86 -6.85 -3.28
CA VAL A 150 5.27 -6.59 -3.58
C VAL A 150 5.54 -5.19 -4.09
N TRP A 151 4.50 -4.49 -4.55
CA TRP A 151 4.59 -3.13 -5.05
C TRP A 151 3.22 -2.42 -5.00
N SER A 152 3.23 -1.10 -4.89
CA SER A 152 2.05 -0.25 -5.03
C SER A 152 2.35 0.99 -5.86
N SER A 153 1.33 1.49 -6.56
CA SER A 153 1.42 2.76 -7.29
C SER A 153 1.34 3.97 -6.37
N GLU A 154 1.62 5.13 -6.95
CA GLU A 154 1.12 6.39 -6.42
C GLU A 154 -0.40 6.37 -6.34
N VAL A 155 -0.96 7.28 -5.56
CA VAL A 155 -2.41 7.38 -5.37
C VAL A 155 -3.07 8.14 -6.50
N GLU A 156 -4.16 7.59 -7.02
CA GLU A 156 -5.12 8.31 -7.85
C GLU A 156 -6.38 8.67 -7.05
N PRO A 157 -7.07 9.75 -7.40
CA PRO A 157 -8.37 10.06 -6.80
C PRO A 157 -9.37 8.91 -6.94
N GLY A 158 -10.22 8.71 -5.94
CA GLY A 158 -11.22 7.63 -5.95
C GLY A 158 -12.25 7.67 -7.08
N SER A 159 -12.36 8.79 -7.78
CA SER A 159 -13.16 8.91 -9.01
C SER A 159 -12.49 8.28 -10.24
N VAL A 160 -11.18 8.02 -10.19
CA VAL A 160 -10.41 7.41 -11.29
C VAL A 160 -10.63 5.89 -11.30
N HIS A 161 -10.98 5.35 -12.47
CA HIS A 161 -11.17 3.90 -12.64
C HIS A 161 -9.85 3.12 -12.56
N ASP A 162 -9.90 1.90 -12.02
CA ASP A 162 -8.74 1.02 -11.82
C ASP A 162 -7.88 0.87 -13.08
N ILE A 163 -8.50 0.61 -14.24
CA ILE A 163 -7.77 0.49 -15.52
C ILE A 163 -7.07 1.80 -15.93
N THR A 164 -7.64 2.96 -15.60
CA THR A 164 -7.03 4.26 -15.91
C THR A 164 -5.82 4.49 -15.03
N ALA A 165 -5.94 4.23 -13.73
CA ALA A 165 -4.84 4.27 -12.80
C ALA A 165 -3.72 3.30 -13.20
N ALA A 166 -4.06 2.06 -13.57
CA ALA A 166 -3.09 1.08 -14.01
C ALA A 166 -2.34 1.51 -15.30
N ARG A 167 -3.04 2.13 -16.26
CA ARG A 167 -2.41 2.67 -17.48
C ARG A 167 -1.40 3.77 -17.17
N ALA A 168 -1.69 4.60 -16.18
CA ALA A 168 -0.79 5.66 -15.77
C ALA A 168 0.46 5.12 -15.06
N HIS A 169 0.32 4.07 -14.25
CA HIS A 169 1.36 3.70 -13.28
C HIS A 169 2.12 2.40 -13.59
N CYS A 170 1.49 1.40 -14.23
CA CYS A 170 2.13 0.08 -14.30
C CYS A 170 1.93 -0.71 -15.59
N LEU A 171 0.86 -0.53 -16.37
CA LEU A 171 0.58 -1.42 -17.52
C LEU A 171 1.71 -1.46 -18.54
N GLY A 172 2.39 -0.34 -18.83
CA GLY A 172 3.51 -0.32 -19.76
C GLY A 172 4.65 -1.27 -19.38
N ALA A 173 4.99 -1.30 -18.08
CA ALA A 173 6.01 -2.21 -17.55
C ALA A 173 5.51 -3.67 -17.51
N LEU A 174 4.22 -3.88 -17.21
CA LEU A 174 3.63 -5.22 -17.16
C LEU A 174 3.55 -5.88 -18.54
N TYR A 175 3.38 -5.13 -19.63
CA TYR A 175 3.46 -5.69 -20.99
C TYR A 175 4.83 -6.27 -21.29
N LYS A 176 5.89 -5.61 -20.84
CA LYS A 176 7.26 -6.11 -20.98
C LYS A 176 7.45 -7.37 -20.12
N ALA A 177 6.98 -7.37 -18.88
CA ALA A 177 7.05 -8.55 -18.02
C ALA A 177 6.33 -9.75 -18.62
N ALA A 178 5.17 -9.53 -19.23
CA ALA A 178 4.42 -10.58 -19.94
C ALA A 178 5.18 -11.14 -21.15
N ALA A 179 5.85 -10.29 -21.93
CA ALA A 179 6.73 -10.70 -23.02
C ALA A 179 7.93 -11.53 -22.51
N ASP A 180 8.39 -11.26 -21.30
CA ASP A 180 9.44 -12.02 -20.60
C ASP A 180 8.92 -13.28 -19.89
N GLY A 181 7.64 -13.63 -20.05
CA GLY A 181 7.05 -14.88 -19.54
C GLY A 181 6.33 -14.73 -18.18
N VAL A 182 6.17 -13.52 -17.66
CA VAL A 182 5.45 -13.24 -16.39
C VAL A 182 4.13 -12.50 -16.68
N PRO A 183 3.03 -13.20 -16.96
CA PRO A 183 1.73 -12.57 -17.22
C PRO A 183 1.13 -11.98 -15.95
N THR A 184 0.19 -11.05 -16.12
CA THR A 184 -0.53 -10.41 -15.02
C THR A 184 -2.00 -10.81 -15.02
N LEU A 185 -2.52 -11.23 -13.88
CA LEU A 185 -3.93 -11.58 -13.66
C LEU A 185 -4.66 -10.40 -13.01
N THR A 186 -5.86 -10.09 -13.49
CA THR A 186 -6.66 -8.94 -13.02
C THR A 186 -8.13 -9.30 -12.88
N ASP A 187 -8.92 -8.41 -12.26
CA ASP A 187 -10.37 -8.53 -12.22
C ASP A 187 -11.04 -8.01 -13.54
N LYS A 188 -12.38 -8.10 -13.59
CA LYS A 188 -13.18 -7.60 -14.71
C LYS A 188 -13.08 -6.08 -14.94
N GLY A 189 -12.58 -5.33 -13.97
CA GLY A 189 -12.38 -3.89 -14.05
C GLY A 189 -11.25 -3.49 -15.00
N TYR A 190 -10.38 -4.44 -15.35
CA TYR A 190 -9.23 -4.23 -16.24
C TYR A 190 -9.45 -4.75 -17.67
N GLU A 191 -10.70 -5.02 -18.06
CA GLU A 191 -10.99 -5.40 -19.44
C GLU A 191 -10.42 -4.38 -20.44
N GLY A 192 -9.69 -4.88 -21.46
CA GLY A 192 -8.99 -4.02 -22.42
C GLY A 192 -7.67 -3.44 -21.88
N ALA A 193 -7.11 -3.99 -20.81
CA ALA A 193 -5.81 -3.59 -20.28
C ALA A 193 -4.65 -3.91 -21.24
N GLY A 194 -4.82 -4.82 -22.20
CA GLY A 194 -3.82 -5.10 -23.23
C GLY A 194 -3.13 -6.45 -23.13
N ILE A 195 -2.01 -6.58 -23.85
CA ILE A 195 -1.30 -7.84 -24.04
C ILE A 195 -0.69 -8.34 -22.71
N GLY A 196 -0.88 -9.63 -22.41
CA GLY A 196 -0.30 -10.28 -21.23
C GLY A 196 -1.00 -9.93 -19.92
N VAL A 197 -2.07 -9.13 -19.97
CA VAL A 197 -2.93 -8.86 -18.82
C VAL A 197 -4.23 -9.63 -19.00
N HIS A 198 -4.45 -10.59 -18.13
CA HIS A 198 -5.55 -11.55 -18.22
C HIS A 198 -6.67 -11.15 -17.26
N SER A 199 -7.81 -10.74 -17.81
CA SER A 199 -9.05 -10.47 -17.08
C SER A 199 -10.14 -11.47 -17.44
N PRO A 200 -11.14 -11.72 -16.55
CA PRO A 200 -12.26 -12.59 -16.86
C PRO A 200 -13.08 -12.07 -18.03
N VAL A 201 -13.46 -12.97 -18.94
CA VAL A 201 -14.35 -12.66 -20.08
C VAL A 201 -15.73 -12.26 -19.58
N LYS A 202 -16.26 -11.12 -20.05
CA LYS A 202 -17.60 -10.66 -19.74
C LYS A 202 -18.62 -11.27 -20.73
N GLY A 203 -19.80 -11.59 -20.21
CA GLY A 203 -20.93 -12.09 -21.01
C GLY A 203 -21.96 -12.75 -20.11
N ARG A 204 -23.23 -12.87 -20.62
CA ARG A 204 -24.28 -13.60 -19.92
C ARG A 204 -24.28 -15.09 -20.28
N ASP A 205 -24.09 -15.40 -21.57
CA ASP A 205 -24.12 -16.76 -22.12
C ASP A 205 -22.76 -17.17 -22.64
N LEU A 206 -21.78 -17.23 -21.70
CA LEU A 206 -20.43 -17.68 -22.03
C LEU A 206 -20.43 -19.17 -22.41
N ASP A 207 -19.66 -19.54 -23.42
CA ASP A 207 -19.41 -20.92 -23.76
C ASP A 207 -18.64 -21.66 -22.66
N VAL A 208 -18.50 -22.97 -22.80
CA VAL A 208 -17.82 -23.83 -21.80
C VAL A 208 -16.36 -23.41 -21.62
N ALA A 209 -15.66 -23.08 -22.69
CA ALA A 209 -14.25 -22.71 -22.65
C ALA A 209 -14.05 -21.41 -21.85
N ASN A 210 -14.86 -20.37 -22.15
CA ASN A 210 -14.79 -19.09 -21.44
C ASN A 210 -15.22 -19.21 -19.97
N ARG A 211 -16.19 -20.09 -19.64
CA ARG A 211 -16.56 -20.36 -18.24
C ARG A 211 -15.40 -21.05 -17.50
N SER A 212 -14.79 -22.04 -18.10
CA SER A 212 -13.64 -22.76 -17.51
C SER A 212 -12.46 -21.82 -17.31
N TYR A 213 -12.15 -20.99 -18.32
CA TYR A 213 -11.13 -19.94 -18.20
C TYR A 213 -11.39 -18.99 -17.02
N ASN A 214 -12.62 -18.46 -16.92
CA ASN A 214 -13.00 -17.56 -15.84
C ASN A 214 -12.90 -18.22 -14.46
N THR A 215 -13.25 -19.50 -14.36
CA THR A 215 -13.16 -20.27 -13.11
C THR A 215 -11.70 -20.43 -12.68
N LEU A 216 -10.82 -20.84 -13.59
CA LEU A 216 -9.40 -20.99 -13.29
C LEU A 216 -8.75 -19.66 -12.95
N LEU A 217 -9.02 -18.61 -13.72
CA LEU A 217 -8.50 -17.28 -13.47
C LEU A 217 -8.94 -16.75 -12.10
N THR A 218 -10.23 -16.90 -11.76
CA THR A 218 -10.76 -16.46 -10.46
C THR A 218 -10.14 -17.24 -9.30
N ALA A 219 -9.98 -18.57 -9.45
CA ALA A 219 -9.35 -19.40 -8.43
C ALA A 219 -7.89 -18.99 -8.17
N THR A 220 -7.12 -18.74 -9.24
CA THR A 220 -5.72 -18.30 -9.13
C THR A 220 -5.63 -16.90 -8.51
N ARG A 221 -6.50 -15.97 -8.92
CA ARG A 221 -6.56 -14.60 -8.37
C ARG A 221 -7.00 -14.54 -6.91
N ALA A 222 -7.80 -15.47 -6.43
CA ALA A 222 -8.28 -15.47 -5.05
C ALA A 222 -7.14 -15.43 -4.01
N ILE A 223 -5.97 -15.97 -4.37
CA ILE A 223 -4.76 -15.88 -3.55
C ILE A 223 -4.27 -14.42 -3.50
N GLY A 224 -4.22 -13.73 -4.64
CA GLY A 224 -3.80 -12.32 -4.73
C GLY A 224 -4.80 -11.34 -4.10
N GLU A 225 -6.10 -11.64 -4.12
CA GLU A 225 -7.12 -10.81 -3.46
C GLU A 225 -6.95 -10.74 -1.94
N ARG A 226 -6.39 -11.79 -1.32
CA ARG A 226 -6.04 -11.79 0.11
C ARG A 226 -4.98 -10.74 0.45
N ALA A 227 -4.07 -10.43 -0.46
CA ALA A 227 -3.01 -9.47 -0.23
C ALA A 227 -3.54 -8.12 0.25
N ASN A 228 -4.58 -7.60 -0.41
CA ASN A 228 -5.19 -6.32 -0.05
C ASN A 228 -5.93 -6.39 1.30
N ALA A 229 -6.60 -7.51 1.58
CA ALA A 229 -7.29 -7.71 2.85
C ALA A 229 -6.29 -7.85 4.00
N GLU A 230 -5.29 -8.70 3.86
CA GLU A 230 -4.25 -8.92 4.86
C GLU A 230 -3.46 -7.64 5.15
N LEU A 231 -3.13 -6.87 4.12
CA LEU A 231 -2.44 -5.58 4.29
C LEU A 231 -3.26 -4.61 5.14
N LYS A 232 -4.57 -4.47 4.89
CA LYS A 232 -5.47 -3.61 5.67
C LYS A 232 -5.79 -4.16 7.07
N GLU A 233 -5.78 -5.48 7.25
CA GLU A 233 -5.94 -6.09 8.57
C GLU A 233 -4.67 -5.94 9.40
N ARG A 234 -3.52 -6.14 8.79
CA ARG A 234 -2.22 -5.98 9.45
C ARG A 234 -1.96 -4.53 9.84
N TRP A 235 -2.21 -3.59 8.92
CA TRP A 235 -1.96 -2.17 9.12
C TRP A 235 -3.28 -1.40 9.13
N ARG A 236 -3.87 -1.28 10.32
CA ARG A 236 -5.23 -0.74 10.50
C ARG A 236 -5.39 0.70 10.03
N CYS A 237 -4.31 1.49 9.98
CA CYS A 237 -4.34 2.84 9.41
C CYS A 237 -4.83 2.84 7.95
N LEU A 238 -4.62 1.74 7.19
CA LEU A 238 -5.08 1.62 5.80
C LEU A 238 -6.59 1.42 5.65
N ARG A 239 -7.31 1.21 6.74
CA ARG A 239 -8.78 1.11 6.69
C ARG A 239 -9.40 2.49 6.43
N ARG A 240 -8.83 3.54 7.05
CA ARG A 240 -9.25 4.93 6.84
C ARG A 240 -8.10 5.89 7.15
N ILE A 241 -7.63 6.61 6.14
CA ILE A 241 -6.57 7.60 6.27
C ILE A 241 -7.16 8.96 6.68
N ARG A 242 -6.62 9.54 7.77
CA ARG A 242 -6.96 10.87 8.29
C ARG A 242 -5.89 11.93 7.99
N LEU A 243 -4.89 11.54 7.22
CA LEU A 243 -3.88 12.46 6.67
C LEU A 243 -4.33 12.97 5.30
N CYS A 244 -3.54 13.87 4.70
CA CYS A 244 -3.81 14.35 3.35
C CYS A 244 -3.93 13.17 2.37
N PRO A 245 -4.98 13.11 1.52
CA PRO A 245 -5.20 12.00 0.60
C PRO A 245 -4.04 11.73 -0.36
N THR A 246 -3.30 12.78 -0.74
CA THR A 246 -2.11 12.67 -1.60
C THR A 246 -0.98 11.83 -0.99
N ARG A 247 -1.03 11.58 0.33
CA ARG A 247 -0.04 10.77 1.06
C ARG A 247 -0.35 9.26 1.04
N ILE A 248 -1.50 8.86 0.49
CA ILE A 248 -1.94 7.46 0.53
C ILE A 248 -0.93 6.54 -0.16
N GLY A 249 -0.38 6.92 -1.31
CA GLY A 249 0.62 6.12 -2.02
C GLY A 249 1.81 5.78 -1.13
N GLN A 250 2.43 6.78 -0.51
CA GLN A 250 3.58 6.60 0.39
C GLN A 250 3.21 5.79 1.64
N ILE A 251 2.00 5.96 2.18
CA ILE A 251 1.54 5.17 3.34
C ILE A 251 1.38 3.70 2.97
N VAL A 252 0.81 3.39 1.80
CA VAL A 252 0.68 2.02 1.31
C VAL A 252 2.05 1.40 1.02
N ALA A 253 2.94 2.14 0.36
CA ALA A 253 4.31 1.71 0.10
C ALA A 253 5.05 1.38 1.41
N ALA A 254 4.99 2.27 2.40
CA ALA A 254 5.56 2.02 3.73
C ALA A 254 4.96 0.77 4.41
N ALA A 255 3.64 0.54 4.28
CA ALA A 255 2.98 -0.64 4.82
C ALA A 255 3.47 -1.94 4.17
N ILE A 256 3.74 -1.92 2.85
CA ILE A 256 4.34 -3.06 2.13
C ILE A 256 5.75 -3.34 2.64
N VAL A 257 6.59 -2.30 2.80
CA VAL A 257 7.93 -2.45 3.39
C VAL A 257 7.86 -3.08 4.77
N LEU A 258 6.99 -2.55 5.65
CA LEU A 258 6.81 -3.09 7.00
C LEU A 258 6.32 -4.55 6.98
N SER A 259 5.47 -4.93 6.01
CA SER A 259 5.02 -6.32 5.83
C SER A 259 6.17 -7.22 5.36
N THR A 260 7.01 -6.73 4.45
CA THR A 260 8.20 -7.46 3.97
C THR A 260 9.18 -7.73 5.10
N LEU A 261 9.43 -6.76 5.97
CA LEU A 261 10.29 -6.92 7.14
C LEU A 261 9.78 -7.99 8.11
N GLN A 262 8.46 -8.16 8.21
CA GLN A 262 7.85 -9.18 9.07
C GLN A 262 7.86 -10.57 8.43
N ARG A 263 7.73 -10.66 7.10
CA ARG A 263 7.76 -11.95 6.37
C ARG A 263 9.12 -12.65 6.46
N GLY A 264 10.22 -11.92 6.50
CA GLY A 264 11.56 -12.47 6.64
C GLY A 264 11.81 -13.17 7.97
N ASN A 265 10.89 -13.05 8.92
CA ASN A 265 10.96 -13.60 10.27
C ASN A 265 9.98 -14.77 10.52
N TYR A 266 9.39 -15.37 9.45
CA TYR A 266 8.55 -16.57 9.52
C TYR A 266 9.20 -17.74 8.80
#